data_90bd233681b0f016948842fd0c70d128
#
_entry.id   90bd233681b0f016948842fd0c70d128
#
_cell.length_a   1.000
_cell.length_b   1.000
_cell.length_c   1.000
_cell.angle_alpha   90.00
_cell.angle_beta   90.00
_cell.angle_gamma   90.00
#
_symmetry.space_group_name_H-M   'P 1'
#
loop_
_entity.id
_entity.type
_entity.pdbx_description
1 polymer ?
#
loop_
_entity_poly.entity_id
_entity_poly.type
_entity_poly.pdbx_seq_one_letter_code
_entity_poly.pdbx_strand_id
1 'polypeptide(L)'
;MTKIAIIGAGWRSEFFIRIAQLLPEKLEIVGVVARKDEVRIALAERFGVQTYSSISQLLSKNKPDYAISSVSWNSNPSVVEELVSAGVYVLCETPPAPTLEGLQKLWAVVGSSGMVQVAEQYLSLPGHSARLAITKSGVIGDVTSVELSSTHGYHAVSIMRGFLQSGFEPTTITTRQFQAPLVDPLSRNGFNTDLSPKNAK
;
A
#
# COMPACT_ATOMS: atom_id res chain seq x y z
N MET A 1 14.92 5.47 16.90
CA MET A 1 13.74 4.58 16.74
C MET A 1 12.61 5.42 16.20
N THR A 2 12.02 5.01 15.08
CA THR A 2 10.97 5.78 14.39
C THR A 2 9.60 5.40 14.96
N LYS A 3 8.82 6.40 15.36
CA LYS A 3 7.49 6.26 15.96
C LYS A 3 6.43 6.21 14.86
N ILE A 4 5.69 5.12 14.78
CA ILE A 4 4.67 4.93 13.76
C ILE A 4 3.28 4.78 14.37
N ALA A 5 2.29 5.38 13.72
CA ALA A 5 0.87 5.10 13.95
C ALA A 5 0.32 4.25 12.80
N ILE A 6 -0.66 3.39 13.07
CA ILE A 6 -1.34 2.60 12.05
C ILE A 6 -2.82 2.94 12.07
N ILE A 7 -3.35 3.38 10.94
CA ILE A 7 -4.77 3.70 10.77
C ILE A 7 -5.42 2.59 9.96
N GLY A 8 -6.26 1.81 10.61
CA GLY A 8 -6.89 0.61 10.05
C GLY A 8 -6.59 -0.64 10.86
N ALA A 9 -7.33 -1.71 10.57
CA ALA A 9 -7.29 -2.96 11.33
C ALA A 9 -7.44 -4.20 10.43
N GLY A 10 -7.19 -4.06 9.14
CA GLY A 10 -7.20 -5.16 8.19
C GLY A 10 -5.89 -5.96 8.22
N TRP A 11 -5.85 -7.04 7.44
CA TRP A 11 -4.67 -7.90 7.33
C TRP A 11 -3.37 -7.12 7.00
N ARG A 12 -3.48 -6.02 6.27
CA ARG A 12 -2.33 -5.19 5.91
C ARG A 12 -1.83 -4.39 7.12
N SER A 13 -2.73 -3.91 7.98
CA SER A 13 -2.35 -3.31 9.27
C SER A 13 -1.62 -4.31 10.15
N GLU A 14 -2.12 -5.56 10.25
CA GLU A 14 -1.44 -6.63 10.99
C GLU A 14 -0.05 -6.94 10.43
N PHE A 15 0.12 -6.88 9.12
CA PHE A 15 1.42 -7.05 8.48
C PHE A 15 2.43 -6.00 8.96
N PHE A 16 2.03 -4.73 9.02
CA PHE A 16 2.89 -3.65 9.53
C PHE A 16 3.16 -3.79 11.03
N ILE A 17 2.18 -4.23 11.82
CA ILE A 17 2.39 -4.52 13.25
C ILE A 17 3.48 -5.58 13.42
N ARG A 18 3.41 -6.68 12.69
CA ARG A 18 4.42 -7.75 12.74
C ARG A 18 5.80 -7.28 12.30
N ILE A 19 5.89 -6.45 11.26
CA ILE A 19 7.17 -5.86 10.83
C ILE A 19 7.78 -5.04 11.98
N ALA A 20 7.00 -4.19 12.64
CA ALA A 20 7.50 -3.37 13.73
C ALA A 20 7.95 -4.25 14.93
N GLN A 21 7.22 -5.33 15.23
CA GLN A 21 7.60 -6.27 16.27
C GLN A 21 8.87 -7.07 15.95
N LEU A 22 9.18 -7.30 14.67
CA LEU A 22 10.41 -7.94 14.22
C LEU A 22 11.60 -6.98 14.17
N LEU A 23 11.37 -5.67 14.19
CA LEU A 23 12.39 -4.63 14.11
C LEU A 23 12.26 -3.61 15.25
N PRO A 24 12.22 -4.07 16.52
CA PRO A 24 11.92 -3.21 17.65
C PRO A 24 12.96 -2.11 17.89
N GLU A 25 14.19 -2.30 17.39
CA GLU A 25 15.25 -1.30 17.45
C GLU A 25 15.05 -0.17 16.42
N LYS A 26 14.23 -0.37 15.41
CA LYS A 26 13.98 0.60 14.33
C LYS A 26 12.62 1.27 14.44
N LEU A 27 11.58 0.50 14.82
CA LEU A 27 10.19 0.92 14.77
C LEU A 27 9.51 0.77 16.13
N GLU A 28 8.78 1.81 16.54
CA GLU A 28 7.90 1.82 17.69
C GLU A 28 6.46 2.10 17.26
N ILE A 29 5.52 1.21 17.54
CA ILE A 29 4.09 1.47 17.29
C ILE A 29 3.55 2.28 18.46
N VAL A 30 3.25 3.55 18.23
CA VAL A 30 2.66 4.43 19.27
C VAL A 30 1.15 4.28 19.36
N GLY A 31 0.51 3.64 18.40
CA GLY A 31 -0.89 3.30 18.46
C GLY A 31 -1.47 2.81 17.13
N VAL A 32 -2.60 2.09 17.27
CA VAL A 32 -3.40 1.60 16.15
C VAL A 32 -4.80 2.17 16.26
N VAL A 33 -5.31 2.78 15.18
CA VAL A 33 -6.68 3.31 15.13
C VAL A 33 -7.62 2.32 14.46
N ALA A 34 -8.66 1.91 15.18
CA ALA A 34 -9.75 1.12 14.64
C ALA A 34 -11.09 1.60 15.20
N ARG A 35 -12.13 1.70 14.34
CA ARG A 35 -13.42 2.28 14.72
C ARG A 35 -14.24 1.42 15.68
N LYS A 36 -14.20 0.09 15.52
CA LYS A 36 -15.00 -0.86 16.28
C LYS A 36 -14.28 -1.31 17.54
N ASP A 37 -14.99 -1.34 18.66
CA ASP A 37 -14.45 -1.68 19.98
C ASP A 37 -13.93 -3.12 20.02
N GLU A 38 -14.70 -4.06 19.48
CA GLU A 38 -14.32 -5.47 19.43
C GLU A 38 -13.00 -5.68 18.65
N VAL A 39 -12.78 -4.88 17.60
CA VAL A 39 -11.54 -4.95 16.80
C VAL A 39 -10.37 -4.37 17.58
N ARG A 40 -10.57 -3.27 18.31
CA ARG A 40 -9.54 -2.67 19.16
C ARG A 40 -9.10 -3.61 20.27
N ILE A 41 -10.06 -4.26 20.93
CA ILE A 41 -9.78 -5.25 21.99
C ILE A 41 -8.98 -6.41 21.41
N ALA A 42 -9.43 -7.00 20.31
CA ALA A 42 -8.74 -8.13 19.68
C ALA A 42 -7.31 -7.79 19.23
N LEU A 43 -7.07 -6.57 18.70
CA LEU A 43 -5.72 -6.12 18.34
C LEU A 43 -4.83 -5.94 19.57
N ALA A 44 -5.35 -5.34 20.64
CA ALA A 44 -4.63 -5.13 21.88
C ALA A 44 -4.25 -6.48 22.53
N GLU A 45 -5.18 -7.41 22.61
CA GLU A 45 -4.93 -8.75 23.16
C GLU A 45 -3.92 -9.57 22.34
N ARG A 46 -4.07 -9.53 21.00
CA ARG A 46 -3.24 -10.38 20.12
C ARG A 46 -1.84 -9.84 19.90
N PHE A 47 -1.67 -8.53 19.85
CA PHE A 47 -0.40 -7.89 19.48
C PHE A 47 0.23 -7.04 20.59
N GLY A 48 -0.46 -6.82 21.70
CA GLY A 48 0.04 -5.98 22.79
C GLY A 48 0.15 -4.50 22.43
N VAL A 49 -0.60 -4.03 21.40
CA VAL A 49 -0.52 -2.65 20.92
C VAL A 49 -1.56 -1.75 21.57
N GLN A 50 -1.21 -0.48 21.78
CA GLN A 50 -2.18 0.54 22.18
C GLN A 50 -3.16 0.81 21.05
N THR A 51 -4.46 0.89 21.37
CA THR A 51 -5.50 1.13 20.36
C THR A 51 -6.33 2.37 20.67
N TYR A 52 -6.83 3.03 19.62
CA TYR A 52 -7.59 4.26 19.69
C TYR A 52 -8.81 4.20 18.77
N SER A 53 -9.88 4.93 19.13
CA SER A 53 -11.11 4.97 18.33
C SER A 53 -11.05 5.96 17.17
N SER A 54 -10.13 6.95 17.23
CA SER A 54 -9.96 7.98 16.21
C SER A 54 -8.51 8.46 16.10
N ILE A 55 -8.18 9.08 14.97
CA ILE A 55 -6.89 9.75 14.75
C ILE A 55 -6.69 10.87 15.78
N SER A 56 -7.69 11.69 16.00
CA SER A 56 -7.66 12.77 16.99
C SER A 56 -7.33 12.24 18.39
N GLN A 57 -7.94 11.13 18.83
CA GLN A 57 -7.65 10.51 20.11
C GLN A 57 -6.19 10.02 20.20
N LEU A 58 -5.68 9.40 19.13
CA LEU A 58 -4.29 8.97 19.07
C LEU A 58 -3.34 10.16 19.16
N LEU A 59 -3.55 11.20 18.34
CA LEU A 59 -2.68 12.37 18.26
C LEU A 59 -2.71 13.24 19.52
N SER A 60 -3.80 13.20 20.30
CA SER A 60 -3.85 13.89 21.61
C SER A 60 -2.90 13.30 22.64
N LYS A 61 -2.49 12.04 22.48
CA LYS A 61 -1.63 11.32 23.42
C LYS A 61 -0.25 10.98 22.86
N ASN A 62 -0.10 10.95 21.55
CA ASN A 62 1.10 10.50 20.88
C ASN A 62 1.46 11.42 19.71
N LYS A 63 2.75 11.53 19.44
CA LYS A 63 3.29 12.23 18.27
C LYS A 63 4.06 11.23 17.42
N PRO A 64 3.42 10.59 16.41
CA PRO A 64 4.13 9.71 15.48
C PRO A 64 5.02 10.52 14.53
N ASP A 65 6.13 9.93 14.10
CA ASP A 65 6.95 10.48 13.03
C ASP A 65 6.22 10.37 11.68
N TYR A 66 5.48 9.24 11.48
CA TYR A 66 4.54 9.09 10.38
C TYR A 66 3.42 8.11 10.73
N ALA A 67 2.36 8.17 9.97
CA ALA A 67 1.23 7.24 10.06
C ALA A 67 1.11 6.38 8.80
N ILE A 68 0.73 5.12 8.96
CA ILE A 68 0.40 4.22 7.87
C ILE A 68 -1.11 4.22 7.70
N SER A 69 -1.62 4.69 6.56
CA SER A 69 -3.03 4.60 6.22
C SER A 69 -3.31 3.28 5.52
N SER A 70 -3.97 2.36 6.23
CA SER A 70 -4.30 1.01 5.77
C SER A 70 -5.79 0.72 6.00
N VAL A 71 -6.61 1.57 5.40
CA VAL A 71 -8.07 1.52 5.47
C VAL A 71 -8.69 1.10 4.13
N SER A 72 -10.02 1.02 4.05
CA SER A 72 -10.70 0.77 2.76
C SER A 72 -10.42 1.91 1.76
N TRP A 73 -10.39 1.58 0.47
CA TRP A 73 -10.11 2.53 -0.61
C TRP A 73 -10.98 3.79 -0.54
N ASN A 74 -12.27 3.61 -0.20
CA ASN A 74 -13.21 4.73 -0.07
C ASN A 74 -12.91 5.66 1.12
N SER A 75 -12.30 5.12 2.19
CA SER A 75 -11.96 5.90 3.38
C SER A 75 -10.56 6.51 3.32
N ASN A 76 -9.73 6.03 2.40
CA ASN A 76 -8.32 6.39 2.37
C ASN A 76 -8.08 7.88 2.10
N PRO A 77 -8.75 8.54 1.14
CA PRO A 77 -8.56 9.96 0.90
C PRO A 77 -8.79 10.82 2.15
N SER A 78 -9.93 10.63 2.83
CA SER A 78 -10.25 11.43 4.03
C SER A 78 -9.28 11.19 5.19
N VAL A 79 -8.81 9.97 5.36
CA VAL A 79 -7.79 9.63 6.38
C VAL A 79 -6.46 10.31 6.08
N VAL A 80 -6.04 10.31 4.82
CA VAL A 80 -4.80 10.97 4.39
C VAL A 80 -4.90 12.48 4.59
N GLU A 81 -6.02 13.10 4.19
CA GLU A 81 -6.28 14.52 4.39
C GLU A 81 -6.28 14.91 5.87
N GLU A 82 -6.93 14.13 6.74
CA GLU A 82 -6.96 14.35 8.20
C GLU A 82 -5.55 14.32 8.79
N LEU A 83 -4.74 13.32 8.45
CA LEU A 83 -3.37 13.18 8.94
C LEU A 83 -2.46 14.32 8.47
N VAL A 84 -2.51 14.66 7.18
CA VAL A 84 -1.71 15.76 6.62
C VAL A 84 -2.11 17.10 7.24
N SER A 85 -3.42 17.33 7.43
CA SER A 85 -3.93 18.55 8.11
C SER A 85 -3.47 18.63 9.55
N ALA A 86 -3.24 17.49 10.21
CA ALA A 86 -2.67 17.43 11.56
C ALA A 86 -1.13 17.49 11.58
N GLY A 87 -0.47 17.70 10.44
CA GLY A 87 0.98 17.79 10.33
C GLY A 87 1.71 16.45 10.45
N VAL A 88 1.04 15.33 10.16
CA VAL A 88 1.60 13.97 10.22
C VAL A 88 1.96 13.47 8.82
N TYR A 89 3.19 13.00 8.63
CA TYR A 89 3.58 12.30 7.40
C TYR A 89 2.80 11.00 7.23
N VAL A 90 2.48 10.64 5.98
CA VAL A 90 1.63 9.49 5.70
C VAL A 90 2.29 8.54 4.72
N LEU A 91 2.42 7.27 5.10
CA LEU A 91 2.60 6.17 4.18
C LEU A 91 1.21 5.62 3.81
N CYS A 92 0.75 5.94 2.62
CA CYS A 92 -0.60 5.62 2.16
C CYS A 92 -0.61 4.30 1.41
N GLU A 93 -1.39 3.31 1.85
CA GLU A 93 -1.59 2.07 1.13
C GLU A 93 -2.26 2.28 -0.24
N THR A 94 -1.96 1.38 -1.16
CA THR A 94 -2.45 1.41 -2.54
C THR A 94 -3.86 0.83 -2.68
N PRO A 95 -4.70 1.42 -3.54
CA PRO A 95 -4.55 2.73 -4.18
C PRO A 95 -4.90 3.87 -3.22
N PRO A 96 -4.31 5.06 -3.37
CA PRO A 96 -4.62 6.19 -2.50
C PRO A 96 -6.05 6.71 -2.64
N ALA A 97 -6.69 6.46 -3.77
CA ALA A 97 -8.11 6.76 -4.01
C ALA A 97 -8.72 5.72 -4.96
N PRO A 98 -10.03 5.44 -4.89
CA PRO A 98 -10.69 4.41 -5.70
C PRO A 98 -10.89 4.81 -7.17
N THR A 99 -10.91 6.11 -7.49
CA THR A 99 -11.16 6.65 -8.83
C THR A 99 -10.16 7.73 -9.20
N LEU A 100 -10.02 8.01 -10.50
CA LEU A 100 -9.18 9.10 -10.98
C LEU A 100 -9.63 10.46 -10.42
N GLU A 101 -10.93 10.71 -10.39
CA GLU A 101 -11.48 11.94 -9.82
C GLU A 101 -11.14 12.07 -8.32
N GLY A 102 -11.28 10.98 -7.57
CA GLY A 102 -10.89 10.94 -6.16
C GLY A 102 -9.40 11.20 -5.97
N LEU A 103 -8.55 10.65 -6.84
CA LEU A 103 -7.12 10.87 -6.81
C LEU A 103 -6.76 12.34 -7.13
N GLN A 104 -7.41 12.94 -8.12
CA GLN A 104 -7.23 14.36 -8.47
C GLN A 104 -7.64 15.28 -7.31
N LYS A 105 -8.77 14.99 -6.65
CA LYS A 105 -9.20 15.73 -5.46
C LYS A 105 -8.20 15.62 -4.33
N LEU A 106 -7.76 14.41 -4.01
CA LEU A 106 -6.74 14.18 -2.99
C LEU A 106 -5.44 14.91 -3.32
N TRP A 107 -4.98 14.81 -4.57
CA TRP A 107 -3.78 15.51 -5.03
C TRP A 107 -3.87 17.03 -4.88
N ALA A 108 -5.03 17.62 -5.20
CA ALA A 108 -5.24 19.06 -5.04
C ALA A 108 -5.09 19.53 -3.58
N VAL A 109 -5.41 18.64 -2.60
CA VAL A 109 -5.32 18.96 -1.18
C VAL A 109 -3.92 18.68 -0.62
N VAL A 110 -3.35 17.53 -0.94
CA VAL A 110 -2.12 17.06 -0.28
C VAL A 110 -0.88 17.05 -1.17
N GLY A 111 -1.02 17.19 -2.50
CA GLY A 111 0.07 16.97 -3.46
C GLY A 111 1.27 17.91 -3.28
N SER A 112 1.05 19.16 -2.89
CA SER A 112 2.10 20.14 -2.63
C SER A 112 2.72 20.03 -1.23
N SER A 113 2.15 19.24 -0.33
CA SER A 113 2.62 19.13 1.06
C SER A 113 3.96 18.42 1.19
N GLY A 114 4.29 17.53 0.27
CA GLY A 114 5.45 16.63 0.37
C GLY A 114 5.35 15.61 1.53
N MET A 115 4.16 15.50 2.15
CA MET A 115 3.96 14.67 3.35
C MET A 115 3.38 13.28 3.07
N VAL A 116 3.02 12.98 1.84
CA VAL A 116 2.39 11.69 1.48
C VAL A 116 3.29 10.88 0.58
N GLN A 117 3.59 9.65 1.02
CA GLN A 117 4.24 8.64 0.21
C GLN A 117 3.24 7.49 -0.04
N VAL A 118 3.04 7.13 -1.29
CA VAL A 118 2.24 5.95 -1.64
C VAL A 118 3.08 4.69 -1.50
N ALA A 119 2.53 3.66 -0.86
CA ALA A 119 3.21 2.40 -0.57
C ALA A 119 3.28 1.46 -1.80
N GLU A 120 3.60 2.00 -2.98
CA GLU A 120 3.87 1.20 -4.17
C GLU A 120 5.28 0.60 -4.06
N GLN A 121 5.34 -0.67 -3.71
CA GLN A 121 6.56 -1.33 -3.25
C GLN A 121 7.27 -2.16 -4.32
N TYR A 122 6.63 -2.46 -5.44
CA TYR A 122 7.12 -3.49 -6.36
C TYR A 122 8.50 -3.18 -6.94
N LEU A 123 8.79 -1.93 -7.29
CA LEU A 123 10.12 -1.54 -7.77
C LEU A 123 11.21 -1.64 -6.70
N SER A 124 10.82 -1.62 -5.42
CA SER A 124 11.73 -1.73 -4.28
C SER A 124 11.98 -3.18 -3.85
N LEU A 125 11.24 -4.15 -4.39
CA LEU A 125 11.50 -5.56 -4.12
C LEU A 125 12.88 -5.95 -4.67
N PRO A 126 13.70 -6.72 -3.93
CA PRO A 126 15.09 -7.01 -4.29
C PRO A 126 15.28 -7.47 -5.74
N GLY A 127 14.42 -8.38 -6.23
CA GLY A 127 14.48 -8.88 -7.60
C GLY A 127 14.16 -7.81 -8.66
N HIS A 128 13.16 -6.97 -8.43
CA HIS A 128 12.80 -5.88 -9.35
C HIS A 128 13.83 -4.75 -9.28
N SER A 129 14.29 -4.42 -8.09
CA SER A 129 15.34 -3.41 -7.88
C SER A 129 16.64 -3.77 -8.59
N ALA A 130 17.09 -5.03 -8.51
CA ALA A 130 18.26 -5.52 -9.21
C ALA A 130 18.09 -5.44 -10.74
N ARG A 131 16.94 -5.89 -11.28
CA ARG A 131 16.65 -5.78 -12.72
C ARG A 131 16.62 -4.31 -13.17
N LEU A 132 15.99 -3.44 -12.38
CA LEU A 132 15.95 -2.00 -12.69
C LEU A 132 17.35 -1.37 -12.67
N ALA A 133 18.23 -1.79 -11.77
CA ALA A 133 19.62 -1.35 -11.76
C ALA A 133 20.39 -1.78 -13.04
N ILE A 134 20.15 -3.01 -13.52
CA ILE A 134 20.71 -3.50 -14.78
C ILE A 134 20.22 -2.66 -15.97
N THR A 135 18.92 -2.38 -16.06
CA THR A 135 18.38 -1.54 -17.16
C THR A 135 18.97 -0.14 -17.13
N LYS A 136 19.06 0.46 -15.94
CA LYS A 136 19.62 1.82 -15.77
C LYS A 136 21.12 1.92 -16.00
N SER A 137 21.87 0.82 -15.90
CA SER A 137 23.31 0.82 -16.15
C SER A 137 23.67 0.95 -17.63
N GLY A 138 22.70 0.81 -18.53
CA GLY A 138 22.92 0.87 -19.98
C GLY A 138 23.53 -0.39 -20.58
N VAL A 139 23.88 -1.40 -19.79
CA VAL A 139 24.55 -2.64 -20.26
C VAL A 139 23.73 -3.43 -21.28
N ILE A 140 22.41 -3.26 -21.26
CA ILE A 140 21.48 -3.89 -22.23
C ILE A 140 20.96 -2.91 -23.28
N GLY A 141 21.51 -1.69 -23.33
CA GLY A 141 21.01 -0.60 -24.17
C GLY A 141 19.71 0.00 -23.65
N ASP A 142 19.04 0.78 -24.51
CA ASP A 142 17.76 1.43 -24.17
C ASP A 142 16.63 0.41 -24.16
N VAL A 143 15.80 0.47 -23.13
CA VAL A 143 14.61 -0.40 -23.01
C VAL A 143 13.51 0.12 -23.92
N THR A 144 13.17 -0.64 -24.96
CA THR A 144 12.14 -0.28 -25.94
C THR A 144 10.80 -0.96 -25.71
N SER A 145 10.76 -2.06 -24.94
CA SER A 145 9.55 -2.79 -24.62
C SER A 145 9.65 -3.49 -23.27
N VAL A 146 8.52 -3.63 -22.59
CA VAL A 146 8.38 -4.41 -21.36
C VAL A 146 7.12 -5.26 -21.46
N GLU A 147 7.29 -6.57 -21.25
CA GLU A 147 6.19 -7.50 -21.08
C GLU A 147 6.10 -7.92 -19.62
N LEU A 148 4.89 -7.86 -19.04
CA LEU A 148 4.65 -8.20 -17.66
C LEU A 148 3.44 -9.13 -17.54
N SER A 149 3.65 -10.29 -16.93
CA SER A 149 2.61 -11.25 -16.56
C SER A 149 2.64 -11.48 -15.05
N SER A 150 2.34 -10.45 -14.30
CA SER A 150 2.39 -10.47 -12.84
C SER A 150 1.54 -9.34 -12.27
N THR A 151 1.01 -9.55 -11.08
CA THR A 151 0.26 -8.54 -10.31
C THR A 151 -1.06 -8.12 -10.98
N HIS A 152 -1.60 -6.98 -10.58
CA HIS A 152 -2.85 -6.45 -11.13
C HIS A 152 -2.80 -4.92 -11.21
N GLY A 153 -3.57 -4.37 -12.14
CA GLY A 153 -3.86 -2.94 -12.26
C GLY A 153 -2.63 -2.04 -12.13
N TYR A 154 -2.69 -1.11 -11.19
CA TYR A 154 -1.69 -0.07 -10.97
C TYR A 154 -0.28 -0.59 -10.63
N HIS A 155 -0.15 -1.74 -9.99
CA HIS A 155 1.17 -2.34 -9.72
C HIS A 155 1.89 -2.74 -11.01
N ALA A 156 1.17 -3.37 -11.95
CA ALA A 156 1.73 -3.71 -13.26
C ALA A 156 2.18 -2.47 -14.02
N VAL A 157 1.34 -1.44 -14.03
CA VAL A 157 1.68 -0.15 -14.67
C VAL A 157 2.88 0.50 -14.01
N SER A 158 2.98 0.49 -12.68
CA SER A 158 4.14 1.00 -11.94
C SER A 158 5.44 0.31 -12.36
N ILE A 159 5.43 -1.01 -12.45
CA ILE A 159 6.59 -1.80 -12.88
C ILE A 159 6.97 -1.44 -14.33
N MET A 160 6.02 -1.45 -15.26
CA MET A 160 6.26 -1.11 -16.68
C MET A 160 6.89 0.27 -16.82
N ARG A 161 6.29 1.27 -16.16
CA ARG A 161 6.81 2.65 -16.18
C ARG A 161 8.22 2.76 -15.61
N GLY A 162 8.51 2.03 -14.53
CA GLY A 162 9.84 2.01 -13.94
C GLY A 162 10.91 1.48 -14.90
N PHE A 163 10.61 0.40 -15.63
CA PHE A 163 11.55 -0.18 -16.59
C PHE A 163 11.67 0.65 -17.88
N LEU A 164 10.56 1.16 -18.40
CA LEU A 164 10.55 2.04 -19.58
C LEU A 164 11.06 3.46 -19.28
N GLN A 165 11.22 3.80 -18.00
CA GLN A 165 11.55 5.15 -17.54
C GLN A 165 10.59 6.21 -18.07
N SER A 166 9.31 5.82 -18.29
CA SER A 166 8.26 6.71 -18.79
C SER A 166 7.70 7.59 -17.67
N GLY A 167 7.38 8.83 -18.03
CA GLY A 167 6.76 9.84 -17.16
C GLY A 167 5.25 9.96 -17.35
N PHE A 168 4.80 11.14 -17.77
CA PHE A 168 3.40 11.49 -18.00
C PHE A 168 3.09 11.71 -19.49
N GLU A 169 3.84 11.10 -20.36
CA GLU A 169 3.67 11.20 -21.80
C GLU A 169 2.33 10.60 -22.23
N PRO A 170 1.69 11.13 -23.29
CA PRO A 170 0.50 10.54 -23.89
C PRO A 170 0.74 9.07 -24.26
N THR A 171 -0.23 8.22 -23.94
CA THR A 171 -0.13 6.77 -24.15
C THR A 171 -1.36 6.26 -24.92
N THR A 172 -1.12 5.40 -25.91
CA THR A 172 -2.20 4.64 -26.55
C THR A 172 -2.40 3.31 -25.82
N ILE A 173 -3.63 3.04 -25.39
CA ILE A 173 -3.99 1.81 -24.68
C ILE A 173 -4.90 0.96 -25.57
N THR A 174 -4.51 -0.28 -25.79
CA THR A 174 -5.37 -1.32 -26.38
C THR A 174 -5.64 -2.40 -25.34
N THR A 175 -6.89 -2.85 -25.24
CA THR A 175 -7.28 -3.88 -24.29
C THR A 175 -7.92 -5.06 -25.00
N ARG A 176 -7.70 -6.25 -24.45
CA ARG A 176 -8.39 -7.46 -24.84
C ARG A 176 -8.86 -8.18 -23.57
N GLN A 177 -10.09 -8.59 -23.55
CA GLN A 177 -10.66 -9.38 -22.47
C GLN A 177 -10.92 -10.81 -22.93
N PHE A 178 -10.61 -11.77 -22.10
CA PHE A 178 -10.96 -13.17 -22.30
C PHE A 178 -11.34 -13.80 -20.94
N GLN A 179 -12.10 -14.89 -21.01
CA GLN A 179 -12.45 -15.68 -19.84
C GLN A 179 -11.88 -17.07 -19.98
N ALA A 180 -11.33 -17.59 -18.91
CA ALA A 180 -10.84 -18.96 -18.82
C ALA A 180 -11.11 -19.52 -17.43
N PRO A 181 -11.40 -20.84 -17.33
CA PRO A 181 -11.46 -21.50 -16.02
C PRO A 181 -10.07 -21.47 -15.37
N LEU A 182 -10.03 -21.11 -14.10
CA LEU A 182 -8.80 -21.09 -13.32
C LEU A 182 -8.95 -22.01 -12.10
N VAL A 183 -7.86 -22.61 -11.69
CA VAL A 183 -7.75 -23.22 -10.38
C VAL A 183 -7.39 -22.11 -9.38
N ASP A 184 -8.04 -22.10 -8.21
CA ASP A 184 -7.73 -21.12 -7.19
C ASP A 184 -6.24 -21.18 -6.81
N PRO A 185 -5.55 -20.04 -6.78
CA PRO A 185 -4.16 -19.99 -6.34
C PRO A 185 -4.06 -20.33 -4.86
N LEU A 186 -2.84 -20.57 -4.43
CA LEU A 186 -2.52 -20.63 -3.00
C LEU A 186 -3.11 -19.45 -2.24
N SER A 187 -3.91 -19.75 -1.23
CA SER A 187 -4.37 -18.71 -0.31
C SER A 187 -3.25 -18.34 0.67
N ARG A 188 -3.42 -17.22 1.37
CA ARG A 188 -2.50 -16.84 2.46
C ARG A 188 -2.47 -17.83 3.61
N ASN A 189 -3.47 -18.70 3.69
CA ASN A 189 -3.58 -19.75 4.72
C ASN A 189 -3.03 -21.11 4.27
N GLY A 190 -2.39 -21.16 3.09
CA GLY A 190 -1.80 -22.37 2.55
C GLY A 190 -2.48 -22.82 1.24
N PHE A 191 -2.27 -24.08 0.90
CA PHE A 191 -2.86 -24.66 -0.32
C PHE A 191 -4.38 -24.77 -0.21
N ASN A 192 -5.07 -24.36 -1.27
CA ASN A 192 -6.45 -24.72 -1.45
C ASN A 192 -6.52 -26.20 -1.83
N THR A 193 -7.26 -26.99 -1.10
CA THR A 193 -7.47 -28.42 -1.38
C THR A 193 -8.50 -28.64 -2.50
N ASP A 194 -9.34 -27.64 -2.79
CA ASP A 194 -10.27 -27.66 -3.91
C ASP A 194 -9.55 -27.15 -5.19
N LEU A 195 -9.09 -28.09 -6.00
CA LEU A 195 -8.41 -27.82 -7.27
C LEU A 195 -9.39 -27.77 -8.46
N SER A 196 -10.69 -27.73 -8.22
CA SER A 196 -11.69 -27.60 -9.29
C SER A 196 -11.50 -26.27 -10.03
N PRO A 197 -11.58 -26.27 -11.39
CA PRO A 197 -11.53 -25.03 -12.17
C PRO A 197 -12.67 -24.10 -11.79
N LYS A 198 -12.35 -22.82 -11.57
CA LYS A 198 -13.31 -21.75 -11.26
C LYS A 198 -13.20 -20.65 -12.32
N ASN A 199 -14.32 -20.01 -12.60
CA ASN A 199 -14.28 -18.84 -13.45
C ASN A 199 -13.64 -17.66 -12.69
N ALA A 200 -12.66 -17.03 -13.32
CA ALA A 200 -12.12 -15.77 -12.81
C ALA A 200 -13.23 -14.71 -12.79
N LYS A 201 -13.36 -14.00 -11.68
CA LYS A 201 -14.25 -12.86 -11.53
C LYS A 201 -13.51 -11.58 -11.85
#